data_35abd66701e279b3d61f8395f3bc4d03
#
_entry.id   35abd66701e279b3d61f8395f3bc4d03
#
_cell.length_a   1.000
_cell.length_b   1.000
_cell.length_c   1.000
_cell.angle_alpha   90.00
_cell.angle_beta   90.00
_cell.angle_gamma   90.00
#
_symmetry.space_group_name_H-M   'P 1'
#
loop_
_entity.id
_entity.type
_entity.pdbx_description
1 polymer ?
#
loop_
_entity_poly.entity_id
_entity_poly.type
_entity_poly.pdbx_seq_one_letter_code
_entity_poly.pdbx_strand_id
1 'polypeptide(L)'
;DLGLMDIKNGDLPEKVKRNTKTRRARVNKRILGRSIDERSPRIESRKDFGHWECDLVLGHKTKDDDVLLTLCERKTRQFFMIKIEDKTSASVMKAFDKLREYYGSKWNQIFKSITTDNGSEFADLSDLEQVSKTIVYYAHPYTSCDKGSVERHNGLIRRY
;
A
#
# COMPACT_ATOMS: atom_id res chain seq x y z
N ASP A 1 -13.77 -4.00 32.08
CA ASP A 1 -13.86 -2.56 32.36
C ASP A 1 -13.79 -2.39 33.88
N LEU A 2 -12.62 -1.93 34.39
CA LEU A 2 -12.37 -1.83 35.84
C LEU A 2 -12.91 -0.52 36.45
N GLY A 3 -13.65 0.28 35.69
CA GLY A 3 -14.26 1.54 36.19
C GLY A 3 -13.26 2.62 36.61
N LEU A 4 -12.00 2.50 36.22
CA LEU A 4 -10.93 3.41 36.66
C LEU A 4 -10.83 4.70 35.82
N MET A 5 -11.63 4.82 34.76
CA MET A 5 -11.64 5.98 33.86
C MET A 5 -13.06 6.29 33.42
N ASP A 6 -13.39 7.56 33.28
CA ASP A 6 -14.69 8.03 32.76
C ASP A 6 -14.92 7.63 31.31
N ILE A 7 -13.83 7.35 30.55
CA ILE A 7 -13.87 6.91 29.15
C ILE A 7 -14.17 5.41 29.09
N LYS A 8 -15.30 5.06 28.49
CA LYS A 8 -15.71 3.67 28.26
C LYS A 8 -15.16 3.17 26.93
N ASN A 9 -15.04 1.85 26.80
CA ASN A 9 -14.65 1.19 25.55
C ASN A 9 -15.49 1.60 24.33
N GLY A 10 -16.74 2.00 24.52
CA GLY A 10 -17.63 2.50 23.47
C GLY A 10 -17.24 3.87 22.93
N ASP A 11 -16.53 4.67 23.73
CA ASP A 11 -16.12 6.02 23.36
C ASP A 11 -14.86 6.04 22.47
N LEU A 12 -14.22 4.87 22.29
CA LEU A 12 -13.04 4.74 21.43
C LEU A 12 -13.44 4.70 19.96
N PRO A 13 -12.92 5.59 19.10
CA PRO A 13 -13.30 5.73 17.69
C PRO A 13 -13.21 4.43 16.90
N GLU A 14 -12.25 3.56 17.23
CA GLU A 14 -12.02 2.29 16.54
C GLU A 14 -13.04 1.20 16.94
N LYS A 15 -13.65 1.27 18.13
CA LYS A 15 -14.60 0.26 18.58
C LYS A 15 -15.97 0.42 17.97
N VAL A 16 -16.41 1.66 17.78
CA VAL A 16 -17.71 1.97 17.16
C VAL A 16 -17.77 1.50 15.70
N LYS A 17 -16.60 1.40 15.03
CA LYS A 17 -16.47 0.97 13.62
C LYS A 17 -16.37 -0.54 13.44
N ARG A 18 -16.25 -1.33 14.50
CA ARG A 18 -16.16 -2.79 14.40
C ARG A 18 -17.48 -3.39 13.96
N ASN A 19 -17.53 -3.77 12.70
CA ASN A 19 -18.65 -4.55 12.17
C ASN A 19 -18.43 -6.03 12.52
N THR A 20 -19.28 -6.58 13.39
CA THR A 20 -19.25 -7.97 13.84
C THR A 20 -19.85 -8.95 12.81
N LYS A 21 -20.32 -8.47 11.66
CA LYS A 21 -20.83 -9.35 10.61
C LYS A 21 -19.73 -10.26 10.11
N THR A 22 -19.93 -11.56 10.25
CA THR A 22 -19.08 -12.62 9.70
C THR A 22 -18.90 -12.39 8.20
N ARG A 23 -17.70 -12.00 7.78
CA ARG A 23 -17.40 -11.88 6.34
C ARG A 23 -17.42 -13.27 5.73
N ARG A 24 -18.29 -13.49 4.74
CA ARG A 24 -18.19 -14.67 3.88
C ARG A 24 -16.80 -14.67 3.26
N ALA A 25 -16.06 -15.77 3.42
CA ALA A 25 -14.79 -15.98 2.75
C ALA A 25 -15.02 -15.81 1.24
N ARG A 26 -14.40 -14.78 0.65
CA ARG A 26 -14.45 -14.59 -0.80
C ARG A 26 -13.39 -15.48 -1.41
N VAL A 27 -13.82 -16.38 -2.28
CA VAL A 27 -12.99 -17.34 -3.00
C VAL A 27 -11.90 -16.61 -3.83
N ASN A 28 -10.74 -17.22 -3.87
CA ASN A 28 -9.47 -16.81 -4.47
C ASN A 28 -9.59 -15.89 -5.69
N LYS A 29 -9.02 -14.69 -5.59
CA LYS A 29 -8.68 -13.90 -6.75
C LYS A 29 -7.31 -14.33 -7.27
N ARG A 30 -7.16 -14.36 -8.59
CA ARG A 30 -5.88 -14.55 -9.27
C ARG A 30 -4.91 -13.45 -8.78
N ILE A 31 -3.68 -13.83 -8.43
CA ILE A 31 -2.60 -12.89 -8.13
C ILE A 31 -2.11 -12.31 -9.47
N LEU A 32 -1.96 -11.00 -9.53
CA LEU A 32 -1.60 -10.27 -10.75
C LEU A 32 -0.15 -10.49 -11.20
N GLY A 33 0.73 -10.90 -10.29
CA GLY A 33 2.14 -11.14 -10.57
C GLY A 33 2.77 -12.02 -9.49
N ARG A 34 3.98 -11.69 -9.05
CA ARG A 34 4.72 -12.43 -8.02
C ARG A 34 4.04 -12.33 -6.65
N SER A 35 3.81 -13.47 -6.00
CA SER A 35 3.21 -13.50 -4.66
C SER A 35 4.15 -12.89 -3.61
N ILE A 36 3.55 -12.30 -2.57
CA ILE A 36 4.28 -11.86 -1.38
C ILE A 36 5.02 -13.02 -0.69
N ASP A 37 4.55 -14.26 -0.83
CA ASP A 37 5.19 -15.46 -0.26
C ASP A 37 6.59 -15.71 -0.85
N GLU A 38 6.84 -15.23 -2.06
CA GLU A 38 8.14 -15.31 -2.72
C GLU A 38 9.13 -14.26 -2.20
N ARG A 39 8.67 -13.37 -1.32
CA ARG A 39 9.49 -12.30 -0.78
C ARG A 39 10.55 -12.85 0.17
N SER A 40 11.82 -12.49 -0.08
CA SER A 40 12.96 -12.93 0.73
C SER A 40 12.77 -12.58 2.21
N PRO A 41 13.12 -13.47 3.17
CA PRO A 41 13.14 -13.17 4.60
C PRO A 41 13.96 -11.93 4.97
N ARG A 42 14.96 -11.60 4.16
CA ARG A 42 15.76 -10.39 4.32
C ARG A 42 14.93 -9.12 4.17
N ILE A 43 13.97 -9.11 3.24
CA ILE A 43 13.01 -8.00 3.06
C ILE A 43 12.07 -7.93 4.26
N GLU A 44 11.64 -9.08 4.77
CA GLU A 44 10.79 -9.16 5.96
C GLU A 44 11.46 -8.58 7.21
N SER A 45 12.76 -8.76 7.37
CA SER A 45 13.51 -8.26 8.52
C SER A 45 13.54 -6.72 8.62
N ARG A 46 13.18 -5.99 7.55
CA ARG A 46 13.16 -4.51 7.45
C ARG A 46 14.52 -3.86 7.77
N LYS A 47 15.62 -4.59 7.61
CA LYS A 47 16.97 -4.09 7.90
C LYS A 47 17.58 -3.33 6.71
N ASP A 48 17.16 -3.67 5.50
CA ASP A 48 17.67 -3.08 4.26
C ASP A 48 16.75 -1.95 3.78
N PHE A 49 17.36 -0.88 3.28
CA PHE A 49 16.65 0.21 2.61
C PHE A 49 16.30 -0.16 1.17
N GLY A 50 15.20 0.42 0.68
CA GLY A 50 14.77 0.31 -0.71
C GLY A 50 13.60 -0.65 -0.94
N HIS A 51 12.92 -1.08 0.11
CA HIS A 51 11.74 -1.95 0.05
C HIS A 51 10.50 -1.16 0.43
N TRP A 52 9.61 -0.95 -0.53
CA TRP A 52 8.46 -0.05 -0.43
C TRP A 52 7.15 -0.82 -0.36
N GLU A 53 6.22 -0.31 0.42
CA GLU A 53 4.81 -0.69 0.39
C GLU A 53 4.04 0.40 -0.36
N CYS A 54 3.18 -0.01 -1.30
CA CYS A 54 2.41 0.88 -2.16
C CYS A 54 0.91 0.69 -1.94
N ASP A 55 0.15 1.78 -1.93
CA ASP A 55 -1.30 1.75 -1.78
C ASP A 55 -1.93 3.01 -2.39
N LEU A 56 -3.25 3.02 -2.55
CA LEU A 56 -4.02 4.19 -2.94
C LEU A 56 -4.90 4.70 -1.80
N VAL A 57 -4.93 5.99 -1.62
CA VAL A 57 -5.91 6.67 -0.77
C VAL A 57 -6.89 7.41 -1.67
N LEU A 58 -8.16 7.07 -1.52
CA LEU A 58 -9.27 7.75 -2.18
C LEU A 58 -9.93 8.70 -1.18
N GLY A 59 -10.31 9.89 -1.61
CA GLY A 59 -11.07 10.84 -0.83
C GLY A 59 -12.51 10.35 -0.55
N HIS A 60 -13.50 11.20 -0.77
CA HIS A 60 -14.91 10.90 -0.47
C HIS A 60 -15.61 9.97 -1.47
N LYS A 61 -14.90 9.46 -2.49
CA LYS A 61 -15.42 8.59 -3.55
C LYS A 61 -16.44 9.26 -4.47
N THR A 62 -16.35 10.56 -4.62
CA THR A 62 -17.07 11.30 -5.68
C THR A 62 -16.35 11.15 -7.01
N LYS A 63 -17.01 11.45 -8.13
CA LYS A 63 -16.47 11.19 -9.47
C LYS A 63 -15.22 12.04 -9.79
N ASP A 64 -15.07 13.18 -9.11
CA ASP A 64 -13.97 14.15 -9.29
C ASP A 64 -13.02 14.18 -8.08
N ASP A 65 -12.95 13.08 -7.33
CA ASP A 65 -12.21 13.04 -6.09
C ASP A 65 -10.71 12.77 -6.33
N ASP A 66 -9.90 13.40 -5.53
CA ASP A 66 -8.46 13.25 -5.60
C ASP A 66 -8.03 11.83 -5.20
N VAL A 67 -7.12 11.25 -5.97
CA VAL A 67 -6.50 9.97 -5.69
C VAL A 67 -5.05 10.19 -5.34
N LEU A 68 -4.63 9.65 -4.21
CA LEU A 68 -3.24 9.70 -3.77
C LEU A 68 -2.60 8.32 -3.88
N LEU A 69 -1.55 8.21 -4.68
CA LEU A 69 -0.62 7.10 -4.64
C LEU A 69 0.30 7.30 -3.45
N THR A 70 0.34 6.35 -2.55
CA THR A 70 1.14 6.41 -1.33
C THR A 70 2.22 5.33 -1.34
N LEU A 71 3.42 5.70 -0.94
CA LEU A 71 4.58 4.83 -0.88
C LEU A 71 5.22 4.96 0.51
N CYS A 72 5.38 3.84 1.20
CA CYS A 72 6.04 3.79 2.50
C CYS A 72 7.26 2.89 2.45
N GLU A 73 8.45 3.42 2.75
CA GLU A 73 9.68 2.64 2.86
C GLU A 73 9.69 1.85 4.17
N ARG A 74 9.99 0.55 4.10
CA ARG A 74 9.78 -0.39 5.22
C ARG A 74 10.74 -0.21 6.39
N LYS A 75 11.99 0.20 6.13
CA LYS A 75 13.03 0.40 7.16
C LYS A 75 12.93 1.78 7.82
N THR A 76 12.94 2.82 7.01
CA THR A 76 13.04 4.21 7.47
C THR A 76 11.69 4.83 7.78
N ARG A 77 10.61 4.23 7.28
CA ARG A 77 9.24 4.78 7.32
C ARG A 77 9.09 6.06 6.52
N GLN A 78 10.05 6.36 5.63
CA GLN A 78 9.90 7.46 4.69
C GLN A 78 8.63 7.27 3.87
N PHE A 79 7.86 8.34 3.74
CA PHE A 79 6.54 8.28 3.16
C PHE A 79 6.40 9.31 2.04
N PHE A 80 5.92 8.87 0.88
CA PHE A 80 5.60 9.72 -0.25
C PHE A 80 4.10 9.70 -0.53
N MET A 81 3.58 10.85 -0.90
CA MET A 81 2.23 11.03 -1.41
C MET A 81 2.31 11.69 -2.77
N ILE A 82 1.71 11.08 -3.78
CA ILE A 82 1.71 11.57 -5.14
C ILE A 82 0.26 11.65 -5.60
N LYS A 83 -0.20 12.86 -5.92
CA LYS A 83 -1.53 13.03 -6.52
C LYS A 83 -1.49 12.46 -7.93
N ILE A 84 -2.46 11.59 -8.24
CA ILE A 84 -2.68 11.00 -9.56
C ILE A 84 -4.07 11.38 -10.07
N GLU A 85 -4.27 11.28 -11.38
CA GLU A 85 -5.49 11.77 -12.04
C GLU A 85 -6.72 10.94 -11.65
N ASP A 86 -6.55 9.62 -11.59
CA ASP A 86 -7.61 8.67 -11.27
C ASP A 86 -7.07 7.35 -10.72
N LYS A 87 -7.98 6.44 -10.37
CA LYS A 87 -7.68 5.09 -9.88
C LYS A 87 -7.52 4.09 -11.03
N THR A 88 -6.69 4.38 -12.02
CA THR A 88 -6.37 3.46 -13.12
C THR A 88 -4.93 2.99 -13.06
N SER A 89 -4.64 1.83 -13.68
CA SER A 89 -3.25 1.35 -13.78
C SER A 89 -2.38 2.30 -14.59
N ALA A 90 -2.94 2.94 -15.61
CA ALA A 90 -2.24 3.94 -16.42
C ALA A 90 -1.79 5.15 -15.59
N SER A 91 -2.66 5.68 -14.71
CA SER A 91 -2.31 6.80 -13.82
C SER A 91 -1.25 6.41 -12.78
N VAL A 92 -1.31 5.19 -12.27
CA VAL A 92 -0.29 4.64 -11.38
C VAL A 92 1.04 4.51 -12.10
N MET A 93 1.07 3.91 -13.29
CA MET A 93 2.30 3.75 -14.09
C MET A 93 2.91 5.11 -14.46
N LYS A 94 2.09 6.08 -14.87
CA LYS A 94 2.54 7.46 -15.14
C LYS A 94 3.23 8.11 -13.93
N ALA A 95 2.74 7.84 -12.72
CA ALA A 95 3.39 8.33 -11.50
C ALA A 95 4.75 7.65 -11.26
N PHE A 96 4.85 6.34 -11.50
CA PHE A 96 6.11 5.62 -11.39
C PHE A 96 7.12 6.02 -12.45
N ASP A 97 6.68 6.31 -13.68
CA ASP A 97 7.56 6.80 -14.74
C ASP A 97 8.16 8.17 -14.39
N LYS A 98 7.34 9.10 -13.86
CA LYS A 98 7.85 10.39 -13.34
C LYS A 98 8.86 10.22 -12.21
N LEU A 99 8.62 9.28 -11.29
CA LEU A 99 9.58 8.97 -10.23
C LEU A 99 10.88 8.40 -10.80
N ARG A 100 10.79 7.49 -11.79
CA ARG A 100 11.96 6.91 -12.46
C ARG A 100 12.78 7.99 -13.17
N GLU A 101 12.12 8.88 -13.87
CA GLU A 101 12.77 10.02 -14.52
C GLU A 101 13.48 10.93 -13.49
N TYR A 102 12.80 11.25 -12.39
CA TYR A 102 13.34 12.09 -11.33
C TYR A 102 14.58 11.49 -10.67
N TYR A 103 14.57 10.18 -10.35
CA TYR A 103 15.68 9.52 -9.68
C TYR A 103 16.76 9.02 -10.66
N GLY A 104 16.44 8.85 -11.94
CA GLY A 104 17.36 8.44 -12.99
C GLY A 104 18.19 7.20 -12.61
N SER A 105 19.52 7.31 -12.68
CA SER A 105 20.44 6.21 -12.35
C SER A 105 20.37 5.70 -10.92
N LYS A 106 19.82 6.49 -9.99
CA LYS A 106 19.65 6.12 -8.56
C LYS A 106 18.42 5.26 -8.32
N TRP A 107 17.52 5.14 -9.30
CA TRP A 107 16.27 4.39 -9.16
C TRP A 107 16.46 3.00 -8.54
N ASN A 108 17.33 2.19 -9.10
CA ASN A 108 17.56 0.80 -8.65
C ASN A 108 18.16 0.69 -7.22
N GLN A 109 18.74 1.77 -6.71
CA GLN A 109 19.24 1.82 -5.34
C GLN A 109 18.13 2.17 -4.34
N ILE A 110 17.18 3.00 -4.78
CA ILE A 110 16.08 3.51 -3.97
C ILE A 110 14.89 2.54 -4.01
N PHE A 111 14.54 2.03 -5.17
CA PHE A 111 13.39 1.13 -5.37
C PHE A 111 13.84 -0.27 -5.73
N LYS A 112 14.25 -1.05 -4.73
CA LYS A 112 14.67 -2.46 -4.90
C LYS A 112 13.48 -3.39 -5.02
N SER A 113 12.43 -3.15 -4.21
CA SER A 113 11.16 -3.85 -4.35
C SER A 113 9.98 -2.98 -3.96
N ILE A 114 8.83 -3.27 -4.54
CA ILE A 114 7.56 -2.64 -4.25
C ILE A 114 6.57 -3.76 -3.91
N THR A 115 5.86 -3.62 -2.77
CA THR A 115 4.78 -4.53 -2.38
C THR A 115 3.46 -3.77 -2.46
N THR A 116 2.51 -4.29 -3.22
CA THR A 116 1.18 -3.70 -3.40
C THR A 116 0.07 -4.70 -3.12
N ASP A 117 -1.18 -4.25 -3.10
CA ASP A 117 -2.30 -5.18 -3.08
C ASP A 117 -2.60 -5.74 -4.48
N ASN A 118 -3.59 -6.61 -4.55
CA ASN A 118 -4.01 -7.26 -5.78
C ASN A 118 -5.17 -6.50 -6.46
N GLY A 119 -5.13 -5.16 -6.39
CA GLY A 119 -6.11 -4.28 -7.03
C GLY A 119 -5.87 -4.13 -8.53
N SER A 120 -6.93 -3.91 -9.30
CA SER A 120 -6.82 -3.70 -10.76
C SER A 120 -5.98 -2.48 -11.14
N GLU A 121 -5.89 -1.51 -10.26
CA GLU A 121 -5.06 -0.30 -10.39
C GLU A 121 -3.56 -0.59 -10.38
N PHE A 122 -3.15 -1.76 -9.91
CA PHE A 122 -1.76 -2.20 -9.90
C PHE A 122 -1.47 -3.31 -10.90
N ALA A 123 -2.40 -3.58 -11.84
CA ALA A 123 -2.28 -4.70 -12.77
C ALA A 123 -1.00 -4.64 -13.61
N ASP A 124 -0.62 -3.44 -14.06
CA ASP A 124 0.54 -3.22 -14.93
C ASP A 124 1.83 -2.92 -14.16
N LEU A 125 1.77 -2.92 -12.81
CA LEU A 125 2.94 -2.54 -12.00
C LEU A 125 4.11 -3.52 -12.16
N SER A 126 3.83 -4.78 -12.49
CA SER A 126 4.86 -5.78 -12.81
C SER A 126 5.71 -5.41 -14.03
N ASP A 127 5.23 -4.52 -14.91
CA ASP A 127 6.01 -4.06 -16.07
C ASP A 127 7.25 -3.26 -15.66
N LEU A 128 7.28 -2.74 -14.43
CA LEU A 128 8.49 -2.13 -13.87
C LEU A 128 9.67 -3.10 -13.82
N GLU A 129 9.42 -4.42 -13.70
CA GLU A 129 10.47 -5.44 -13.70
C GLU A 129 11.18 -5.54 -15.07
N GLN A 130 10.49 -5.19 -16.16
CA GLN A 130 11.05 -5.23 -17.51
C GLN A 130 11.98 -4.05 -17.80
N VAL A 131 11.72 -2.90 -17.17
CA VAL A 131 12.42 -1.63 -17.44
C VAL A 131 13.37 -1.22 -16.32
N SER A 132 13.41 -1.98 -15.22
CA SER A 132 14.27 -1.71 -14.06
C SER A 132 14.62 -3.02 -13.34
N LYS A 133 15.46 -2.93 -12.30
CA LYS A 133 15.76 -4.06 -11.40
C LYS A 133 14.80 -4.13 -10.18
N THR A 134 13.73 -3.36 -10.20
CA THR A 134 12.75 -3.33 -9.13
C THR A 134 11.88 -4.57 -9.18
N ILE A 135 11.75 -5.30 -8.08
CA ILE A 135 10.90 -6.49 -7.98
C ILE A 135 9.53 -6.07 -7.43
N VAL A 136 8.46 -6.53 -8.05
CA VAL A 136 7.08 -6.22 -7.62
C VAL A 136 6.43 -7.45 -6.99
N TYR A 137 5.93 -7.29 -5.76
CA TYR A 137 5.21 -8.31 -5.02
C TYR A 137 3.76 -7.89 -4.81
N TYR A 138 2.86 -8.85 -4.94
CA TYR A 138 1.44 -8.68 -4.69
C TYR A 138 1.04 -9.37 -3.39
N ALA A 139 0.42 -8.61 -2.49
CA ALA A 139 -0.10 -9.10 -1.22
C ALA A 139 -1.28 -10.06 -1.42
N HIS A 140 -1.55 -10.87 -0.42
CA HIS A 140 -2.73 -11.75 -0.46
C HIS A 140 -4.02 -10.94 -0.53
N PRO A 141 -5.00 -11.39 -1.29
CA PRO A 141 -6.31 -10.77 -1.30
C PRO A 141 -6.90 -10.71 0.11
N TYR A 142 -7.33 -9.52 0.53
CA TYR A 142 -7.98 -9.25 1.82
C TYR A 142 -7.11 -9.41 3.08
N THR A 143 -5.79 -9.42 2.95
CA THR A 143 -4.85 -9.54 4.07
C THR A 143 -4.19 -8.20 4.34
N SER A 144 -4.77 -7.42 5.25
CA SER A 144 -4.28 -6.06 5.57
C SER A 144 -2.91 -6.05 6.26
N CYS A 145 -2.57 -7.12 7.00
CA CYS A 145 -1.28 -7.19 7.69
C CYS A 145 -0.06 -7.23 6.76
N ASP A 146 -0.24 -7.61 5.49
CA ASP A 146 0.85 -7.70 4.50
C ASP A 146 1.48 -6.34 4.16
N LYS A 147 0.71 -5.24 4.31
CA LYS A 147 1.11 -3.86 4.03
C LYS A 147 0.97 -2.94 5.25
N GLY A 148 1.23 -3.44 6.43
CA GLY A 148 0.98 -2.73 7.70
C GLY A 148 1.65 -1.36 7.83
N SER A 149 2.77 -1.09 7.11
CA SER A 149 3.45 0.20 7.17
C SER A 149 2.68 1.29 6.44
N VAL A 150 2.30 1.06 5.18
CA VAL A 150 1.56 2.04 4.38
C VAL A 150 0.13 2.20 4.89
N GLU A 151 -0.52 1.13 5.33
CA GLU A 151 -1.88 1.21 5.90
C GLU A 151 -1.95 2.09 7.14
N ARG A 152 -0.95 2.01 8.02
CA ARG A 152 -0.88 2.87 9.21
C ARG A 152 -0.79 4.34 8.84
N HIS A 153 0.06 4.69 7.85
CA HIS A 153 0.20 6.07 7.37
C HIS A 153 -1.07 6.54 6.65
N ASN A 154 -1.68 5.71 5.83
CA ASN A 154 -2.95 6.01 5.16
C ASN A 154 -4.08 6.24 6.17
N GLY A 155 -4.07 5.51 7.29
CA GLY A 155 -5.00 5.73 8.40
C GLY A 155 -4.84 7.10 9.06
N LEU A 156 -3.63 7.66 9.10
CA LEU A 156 -3.40 9.03 9.58
C LEU A 156 -3.92 10.07 8.57
N ILE A 157 -3.61 9.91 7.27
CA ILE A 157 -4.09 10.85 6.23
C ILE A 157 -5.61 10.96 6.24
N ARG A 158 -6.32 9.84 6.38
CA ARG A 158 -7.80 9.83 6.37
C ARG A 158 -8.45 10.52 7.58
N ARG A 159 -7.69 10.96 8.57
CA ARG A 159 -8.20 11.69 9.74
C ARG A 159 -8.24 13.20 9.52
N TYR A 160 -7.54 13.68 8.51
CA TYR A 160 -7.44 15.09 8.12
C TYR A 160 -8.08 15.32 6.76
#